data_c3beb00f0a4e1e355a8928b207d640b1
#
_entry.id   c3beb00f0a4e1e355a8928b207d640b1
#
_cell.length_a   1.000
_cell.length_b   1.000
_cell.length_c   1.000
_cell.angle_alpha   90.00
_cell.angle_beta   90.00
_cell.angle_gamma   90.00
#
_symmetry.space_group_name_H-M   'P 1'
#
loop_
_entity.id
_entity.type
_entity.pdbx_description
1 polymer ?
#
loop_
_entity_poly.entity_id
_entity_poly.type
_entity_poly.pdbx_seq_one_letter_code
_entity_poly.pdbx_strand_id
1 'polypeptide(L)'
;MNKRLLNSRFYQILTLVIVLVLILCIRLFVLTVIQHDSWNASADSQNTKEITTEAPRGKILDRYGREIATNRQIFTVTFNVSGLSTEEINTTSYNLVNILEANGDEYVDNFPIVIEAGEYRYSYDDEKAQWLAKQSFSQDMTAEQAFNALRNQYEIDPHVDRYEAAEELQTTYGVYPPINIRSMTYTYDSEKEEFLEKYELDTDLSAQEAFAQLRDKYKISDDLSDDEARKIFRIRDEIKTLGYNKYLSSTIAKDVSNDTVVYVEEMSSEMKGVEIGSETVRYYPNGNTLSHVIGYMGSISDYQYEEYVTEKGYNAKDLIGKDGIEASMESYLKGVDGVKSVRVNSSGDYISTCLLYTSPSPRDG
;
A
#
# COMPACT_ATOMS: atom_id res chain seq x y z
N MET A 1 58.22 -24.34 -41.81
CA MET A 1 57.80 -22.99 -41.40
C MET A 1 58.99 -22.22 -40.85
N ASN A 2 59.44 -21.18 -41.54
CA ASN A 2 60.77 -20.56 -41.43
C ASN A 2 60.94 -19.85 -40.06
N LYS A 3 61.89 -20.27 -39.20
CA LYS A 3 62.29 -19.65 -37.96
C LYS A 3 62.61 -18.14 -38.04
N ARG A 4 62.93 -17.61 -39.21
CA ARG A 4 63.16 -16.15 -39.44
C ARG A 4 61.93 -15.27 -39.40
N LEU A 5 60.74 -15.82 -39.68
CA LEU A 5 59.47 -15.06 -39.65
C LEU A 5 58.96 -14.81 -38.24
N LEU A 6 59.25 -15.72 -37.31
CA LEU A 6 58.84 -15.60 -35.87
C LEU A 6 59.62 -14.54 -35.07
N ASN A 7 60.75 -14.05 -35.58
CA ASN A 7 61.59 -13.07 -34.88
C ASN A 7 61.39 -11.61 -35.30
N SER A 8 60.45 -11.33 -36.20
CA SER A 8 60.10 -9.93 -36.47
C SER A 8 59.11 -9.42 -35.43
N ARG A 9 59.35 -8.25 -34.85
CA ARG A 9 58.48 -7.60 -33.87
C ARG A 9 57.02 -7.52 -34.32
N PHE A 10 56.83 -7.39 -35.62
CA PHE A 10 55.48 -7.37 -36.25
C PHE A 10 54.74 -8.69 -36.07
N TYR A 11 55.38 -9.84 -36.31
CA TYR A 11 54.74 -11.15 -36.13
C TYR A 11 54.51 -11.48 -34.64
N GLN A 12 55.38 -11.01 -33.76
CA GLN A 12 55.16 -11.15 -32.31
C GLN A 12 53.90 -10.39 -31.83
N ILE A 13 53.76 -9.14 -32.31
CA ILE A 13 52.55 -8.32 -32.01
C ILE A 13 51.32 -8.96 -32.65
N LEU A 14 51.40 -9.38 -33.92
CA LEU A 14 50.26 -10.04 -34.60
C LEU A 14 49.83 -11.31 -33.89
N THR A 15 50.77 -12.14 -33.46
CA THR A 15 50.46 -13.36 -32.67
C THR A 15 49.81 -13.02 -31.35
N LEU A 16 50.29 -11.98 -30.63
CA LEU A 16 49.68 -11.51 -29.40
C LEU A 16 48.22 -11.09 -29.62
N VAL A 17 47.95 -10.29 -30.67
CA VAL A 17 46.59 -9.84 -31.01
C VAL A 17 45.69 -11.03 -31.35
N ILE A 18 46.15 -12.00 -32.14
CA ILE A 18 45.39 -13.19 -32.48
C ILE A 18 45.05 -14.02 -31.22
N VAL A 19 45.99 -14.17 -30.30
CA VAL A 19 45.76 -14.88 -29.02
C VAL A 19 44.71 -14.15 -28.16
N LEU A 20 44.79 -12.82 -28.07
CA LEU A 20 43.79 -12.03 -27.34
C LEU A 20 42.38 -12.16 -27.97
N VAL A 21 42.29 -12.08 -29.29
CA VAL A 21 41.03 -12.28 -30.01
C VAL A 21 40.47 -13.69 -29.77
N LEU A 22 41.34 -14.70 -29.82
CA LEU A 22 40.94 -16.08 -29.54
C LEU A 22 40.37 -16.24 -28.12
N ILE A 23 41.03 -15.65 -27.12
CA ILE A 23 40.56 -15.66 -25.74
C ILE A 23 39.17 -14.98 -25.63
N LEU A 24 38.97 -13.85 -26.29
CA LEU A 24 37.69 -13.16 -26.34
C LEU A 24 36.60 -14.00 -27.00
N CYS A 25 36.92 -14.66 -28.14
CA CYS A 25 35.99 -15.55 -28.81
C CYS A 25 35.60 -16.76 -27.95
N ILE A 26 36.57 -17.38 -27.27
CA ILE A 26 36.32 -18.48 -26.36
C ILE A 26 35.44 -17.99 -25.18
N ARG A 27 35.75 -16.84 -24.63
CA ARG A 27 34.95 -16.25 -23.53
C ARG A 27 33.52 -15.95 -23.98
N LEU A 28 33.37 -15.38 -25.16
CA LEU A 28 32.07 -15.10 -25.76
C LEU A 28 31.27 -16.40 -25.97
N PHE A 29 31.90 -17.43 -26.50
CA PHE A 29 31.29 -18.74 -26.70
C PHE A 29 30.83 -19.35 -25.37
N VAL A 30 31.65 -19.29 -24.32
CA VAL A 30 31.28 -19.79 -23.00
C VAL A 30 30.06 -19.02 -22.44
N LEU A 31 30.03 -17.70 -22.57
CA LEU A 31 28.92 -16.87 -22.10
C LEU A 31 27.63 -17.11 -22.88
N THR A 32 27.74 -17.21 -24.24
CA THR A 32 26.55 -17.27 -25.10
C THR A 32 26.00 -18.67 -25.32
N VAL A 33 26.83 -19.70 -25.18
CA VAL A 33 26.42 -21.09 -25.45
C VAL A 33 26.39 -21.92 -24.17
N ILE A 34 27.45 -21.91 -23.37
CA ILE A 34 27.57 -22.80 -22.21
C ILE A 34 26.78 -22.22 -21.02
N GLN A 35 26.84 -20.90 -20.77
CA GLN A 35 26.20 -20.24 -19.66
C GLN A 35 24.86 -19.55 -20.03
N HIS A 36 24.39 -19.78 -21.26
CA HIS A 36 23.15 -19.14 -21.75
C HIS A 36 21.98 -19.36 -20.84
N ASP A 37 21.71 -20.62 -20.47
CA ASP A 37 20.56 -20.97 -19.65
C ASP A 37 20.64 -20.38 -18.23
N SER A 38 21.84 -20.33 -17.65
CA SER A 38 22.04 -19.76 -16.31
C SER A 38 21.85 -18.24 -16.30
N TRP A 39 22.30 -17.55 -17.36
CA TRP A 39 22.11 -16.10 -17.49
C TRP A 39 20.67 -15.74 -17.82
N ASN A 40 20.00 -16.52 -18.66
CA ASN A 40 18.57 -16.33 -18.92
C ASN A 40 17.72 -16.58 -17.66
N ALA A 41 17.99 -17.66 -16.92
CA ALA A 41 17.29 -17.92 -15.65
C ALA A 41 17.51 -16.77 -14.63
N SER A 42 18.73 -16.23 -14.56
CA SER A 42 19.02 -15.09 -13.69
C SER A 42 18.33 -13.82 -14.17
N ALA A 43 18.30 -13.55 -15.49
CA ALA A 43 17.56 -12.42 -16.05
C ALA A 43 16.05 -12.56 -15.85
N ASP A 44 15.50 -13.74 -16.07
CA ASP A 44 14.07 -13.99 -15.84
C ASP A 44 13.69 -13.85 -14.36
N SER A 45 14.54 -14.31 -13.43
CA SER A 45 14.30 -14.14 -11.99
C SER A 45 14.37 -12.68 -11.54
N GLN A 46 15.22 -11.87 -12.12
CA GLN A 46 15.30 -10.43 -11.84
C GLN A 46 14.13 -9.66 -12.44
N ASN A 47 13.63 -10.09 -13.58
CA ASN A 47 12.54 -9.43 -14.30
C ASN A 47 11.14 -9.96 -13.90
N THR A 48 11.07 -10.99 -13.06
CA THR A 48 9.81 -11.52 -12.55
C THR A 48 9.62 -11.13 -11.09
N LYS A 49 8.47 -10.56 -10.77
CA LYS A 49 8.04 -10.21 -9.41
C LYS A 49 6.81 -11.01 -9.05
N GLU A 50 6.72 -11.40 -7.80
CA GLU A 50 5.56 -12.10 -7.27
C GLU A 50 4.68 -11.12 -6.51
N ILE A 51 3.40 -11.15 -6.81
CA ILE A 51 2.36 -10.36 -6.14
C ILE A 51 1.42 -11.35 -5.47
N THR A 52 1.23 -11.22 -4.16
CA THR A 52 0.27 -12.02 -3.43
C THR A 52 -1.16 -11.62 -3.82
N THR A 53 -2.00 -12.62 -4.05
CA THR A 53 -3.43 -12.43 -4.30
C THR A 53 -4.19 -13.08 -3.16
N GLU A 54 -4.97 -12.29 -2.43
CA GLU A 54 -5.71 -12.76 -1.27
C GLU A 54 -6.71 -13.86 -1.65
N ALA A 55 -6.73 -14.93 -0.85
CA ALA A 55 -7.70 -15.99 -0.99
C ALA A 55 -9.06 -15.60 -0.39
N PRO A 56 -10.18 -16.05 -0.97
CA PRO A 56 -11.49 -15.88 -0.35
C PRO A 56 -11.52 -16.60 1.00
N ARG A 57 -12.12 -15.94 2.00
CA ARG A 57 -12.25 -16.49 3.34
C ARG A 57 -13.30 -17.61 3.39
N GLY A 58 -13.11 -18.61 4.24
CA GLY A 58 -14.06 -19.71 4.46
C GLY A 58 -15.44 -19.22 4.87
N LYS A 59 -16.49 -19.90 4.44
CA LYS A 59 -17.88 -19.58 4.79
C LYS A 59 -18.23 -20.06 6.20
N ILE A 60 -19.06 -19.30 6.92
CA ILE A 60 -19.67 -19.73 8.17
C ILE A 60 -21.13 -20.05 7.88
N LEU A 61 -21.50 -21.30 8.12
CA LEU A 61 -22.83 -21.84 7.85
C LEU A 61 -23.54 -22.18 9.15
N ASP A 62 -24.87 -22.14 9.12
CA ASP A 62 -25.69 -22.72 10.19
C ASP A 62 -25.80 -24.26 10.04
N ARG A 63 -26.44 -24.93 10.98
CA ARG A 63 -26.65 -26.38 10.96
C ARG A 63 -27.48 -26.88 9.76
N TYR A 64 -28.12 -25.98 9.03
CA TYR A 64 -28.92 -26.29 7.84
C TYR A 64 -28.20 -25.94 6.53
N GLY A 65 -26.93 -25.49 6.62
CA GLY A 65 -26.13 -25.07 5.47
C GLY A 65 -26.43 -23.67 4.94
N ARG A 66 -27.18 -22.85 5.71
CA ARG A 66 -27.45 -21.46 5.29
C ARG A 66 -26.30 -20.58 5.68
N GLU A 67 -25.92 -19.67 4.78
CA GLU A 67 -24.79 -18.76 4.97
C GLU A 67 -25.08 -17.71 6.06
N ILE A 68 -24.23 -17.69 7.09
CA ILE A 68 -24.25 -16.67 8.16
C ILE A 68 -23.17 -15.63 7.85
N ALA A 69 -22.00 -16.06 7.39
CA ALA A 69 -20.96 -15.21 6.85
C ALA A 69 -20.41 -15.86 5.57
N THR A 70 -20.33 -15.08 4.52
CA THR A 70 -19.89 -15.50 3.19
C THR A 70 -18.98 -14.46 2.56
N ASN A 71 -18.71 -14.56 1.28
CA ASN A 71 -17.91 -13.60 0.55
C ASN A 71 -18.76 -13.01 -0.58
N ARG A 72 -18.57 -11.71 -0.83
CA ARG A 72 -19.15 -11.00 -1.96
C ARG A 72 -18.05 -10.50 -2.86
N GLN A 73 -18.16 -10.75 -4.15
CA GLN A 73 -17.26 -10.17 -5.13
C GLN A 73 -17.63 -8.71 -5.35
N ILE A 74 -16.63 -7.86 -5.36
CA ILE A 74 -16.75 -6.43 -5.61
C ILE A 74 -15.83 -6.03 -6.77
N PHE A 75 -16.18 -4.97 -7.45
CA PHE A 75 -15.29 -4.34 -8.41
C PHE A 75 -14.42 -3.30 -7.73
N THR A 76 -13.16 -3.23 -8.17
CA THR A 76 -12.18 -2.26 -7.70
C THR A 76 -11.61 -1.50 -8.88
N VAL A 77 -11.28 -0.23 -8.66
CA VAL A 77 -10.54 0.58 -9.62
C VAL A 77 -9.11 0.67 -9.17
N THR A 78 -8.20 0.21 -10.00
CA THR A 78 -6.76 0.25 -9.73
C THR A 78 -6.05 1.14 -10.74
N PHE A 79 -4.97 1.78 -10.31
CA PHE A 79 -4.18 2.66 -11.17
C PHE A 79 -2.70 2.27 -11.13
N ASN A 80 -2.16 1.85 -12.26
CA ASN A 80 -0.75 1.60 -12.48
C ASN A 80 -0.12 2.75 -13.25
N VAL A 81 0.87 3.40 -12.66
CA VAL A 81 1.53 4.58 -13.24
C VAL A 81 2.79 4.24 -14.04
N SER A 82 3.05 2.96 -14.24
CA SER A 82 4.23 2.47 -14.95
C SER A 82 4.28 3.02 -16.38
N GLY A 83 5.38 3.68 -16.71
CA GLY A 83 5.58 4.25 -18.04
C GLY A 83 4.79 5.52 -18.37
N LEU A 84 4.03 6.08 -17.41
CA LEU A 84 3.27 7.31 -17.60
C LEU A 84 4.09 8.55 -17.23
N SER A 85 3.88 9.62 -17.97
CA SER A 85 4.41 10.95 -17.65
C SER A 85 3.65 11.60 -16.48
N THR A 86 4.26 12.62 -15.88
CA THR A 86 3.62 13.40 -14.80
C THR A 86 2.28 14.02 -15.25
N GLU A 87 2.21 14.50 -16.50
CA GLU A 87 1.01 15.11 -17.08
C GLU A 87 -0.10 14.05 -17.32
N GLU A 88 0.25 12.89 -17.85
CA GLU A 88 -0.70 11.78 -18.03
C GLU A 88 -1.27 11.33 -16.66
N ILE A 89 -0.42 11.20 -15.64
CA ILE A 89 -0.88 10.85 -14.28
C ILE A 89 -1.85 11.91 -13.74
N ASN A 90 -1.54 13.21 -13.89
CA ASN A 90 -2.45 14.28 -13.43
C ASN A 90 -3.79 14.24 -14.13
N THR A 91 -3.78 14.16 -15.47
CA THR A 91 -5.00 14.14 -16.28
C THR A 91 -5.86 12.92 -15.97
N THR A 92 -5.23 11.73 -15.91
CA THR A 92 -5.95 10.50 -15.58
C THR A 92 -6.52 10.55 -14.16
N SER A 93 -5.74 11.02 -13.17
CA SER A 93 -6.21 11.16 -11.78
C SER A 93 -7.42 12.08 -11.67
N TYR A 94 -7.37 13.23 -12.34
CA TYR A 94 -8.46 14.19 -12.34
C TYR A 94 -9.74 13.62 -12.97
N ASN A 95 -9.60 12.99 -14.14
CA ASN A 95 -10.74 12.37 -14.84
C ASN A 95 -11.33 11.22 -14.01
N LEU A 96 -10.49 10.37 -13.45
CA LEU A 96 -10.94 9.24 -12.64
C LEU A 96 -11.75 9.69 -11.43
N VAL A 97 -11.26 10.67 -10.68
CA VAL A 97 -11.99 11.19 -9.52
C VAL A 97 -13.33 11.78 -9.92
N ASN A 98 -13.37 12.55 -11.01
CA ASN A 98 -14.64 13.12 -11.49
C ASN A 98 -15.65 12.04 -11.89
N ILE A 99 -15.21 10.91 -12.46
CA ILE A 99 -16.08 9.77 -12.78
C ILE A 99 -16.63 9.13 -11.51
N LEU A 100 -15.76 8.85 -10.53
CA LEU A 100 -16.16 8.25 -9.25
C LEU A 100 -17.17 9.13 -8.51
N GLU A 101 -16.92 10.42 -8.42
CA GLU A 101 -17.82 11.39 -7.78
C GLU A 101 -19.16 11.52 -8.53
N ALA A 102 -19.15 11.53 -9.88
CA ALA A 102 -20.36 11.62 -10.69
C ALA A 102 -21.27 10.40 -10.51
N ASN A 103 -20.68 9.22 -10.27
CA ASN A 103 -21.41 7.97 -10.03
C ASN A 103 -21.71 7.73 -8.53
N GLY A 104 -21.24 8.58 -7.64
CA GLY A 104 -21.42 8.47 -6.19
C GLY A 104 -20.61 7.35 -5.54
N ASP A 105 -19.52 6.92 -6.20
CA ASP A 105 -18.62 5.91 -5.66
C ASP A 105 -17.58 6.53 -4.71
N GLU A 106 -17.33 5.85 -3.60
CA GLU A 106 -16.30 6.26 -2.65
C GLU A 106 -14.91 5.89 -3.16
N TYR A 107 -13.93 6.74 -2.91
CA TYR A 107 -12.54 6.50 -3.26
C TYR A 107 -11.60 6.94 -2.14
N VAL A 108 -10.36 6.46 -2.19
CA VAL A 108 -9.34 6.72 -1.17
C VAL A 108 -9.04 8.21 -1.08
N ASP A 109 -9.09 8.76 0.14
CA ASP A 109 -8.68 10.13 0.47
C ASP A 109 -7.84 10.13 1.74
N ASN A 110 -6.57 9.80 1.59
CA ASN A 110 -5.57 9.82 2.67
C ASN A 110 -4.70 11.09 2.60
N PHE A 111 -4.99 12.00 1.66
CA PHE A 111 -4.21 13.23 1.51
C PHE A 111 -4.54 14.21 2.65
N PRO A 112 -3.56 14.54 3.51
CA PRO A 112 -3.83 15.19 4.79
C PRO A 112 -4.12 16.68 4.72
N ILE A 113 -3.98 17.33 3.56
CA ILE A 113 -4.32 18.74 3.41
C ILE A 113 -5.77 18.87 2.99
N VAL A 114 -6.58 19.47 3.85
CA VAL A 114 -8.00 19.77 3.65
C VAL A 114 -8.16 21.25 3.32
N ILE A 115 -9.04 21.53 2.37
CA ILE A 115 -9.36 22.91 1.95
C ILE A 115 -10.84 23.13 2.20
N GLU A 116 -11.17 24.07 3.08
CA GLU A 116 -12.56 24.44 3.37
C GLU A 116 -12.71 25.96 3.36
N ALA A 117 -13.62 26.45 2.57
CA ALA A 117 -13.88 27.89 2.39
C ALA A 117 -12.63 28.72 2.06
N GLY A 118 -11.64 28.13 1.39
CA GLY A 118 -10.36 28.75 1.04
C GLY A 118 -9.31 28.75 2.16
N GLU A 119 -9.60 28.09 3.27
CA GLU A 119 -8.63 27.88 4.34
C GLU A 119 -7.99 26.48 4.21
N TYR A 120 -6.65 26.43 4.37
CA TYR A 120 -5.88 25.19 4.29
C TYR A 120 -5.53 24.71 5.69
N ARG A 121 -5.82 23.45 5.97
CA ARG A 121 -5.50 22.81 7.25
C ARG A 121 -4.95 21.42 7.04
N TYR A 122 -4.18 20.92 8.00
CA TYR A 122 -3.83 19.51 8.06
C TYR A 122 -4.95 18.75 8.80
N SER A 123 -5.38 17.61 8.27
CA SER A 123 -6.38 16.75 8.93
C SER A 123 -5.89 16.28 10.30
N TYR A 124 -4.60 16.08 10.46
CA TYR A 124 -3.95 15.73 11.73
C TYR A 124 -4.22 16.74 12.85
N ASP A 125 -4.21 18.02 12.52
CA ASP A 125 -4.51 19.09 13.49
C ASP A 125 -6.00 19.05 13.90
N ASP A 126 -6.91 18.79 12.96
CA ASP A 126 -8.34 18.64 13.22
C ASP A 126 -8.65 17.38 14.05
N GLU A 127 -8.00 16.25 13.74
CA GLU A 127 -8.14 14.99 14.46
C GLU A 127 -7.66 15.10 15.91
N LYS A 128 -6.51 15.76 16.12
CA LYS A 128 -6.00 16.10 17.46
C LYS A 128 -6.99 16.94 18.25
N ALA A 129 -7.51 18.00 17.63
CA ALA A 129 -8.50 18.87 18.25
C ALA A 129 -9.79 18.13 18.62
N GLN A 130 -10.29 17.27 17.74
CA GLN A 130 -11.47 16.42 17.98
C GLN A 130 -11.23 15.43 19.13
N TRP A 131 -10.06 14.79 19.16
CA TRP A 131 -9.74 13.86 20.25
C TRP A 131 -9.68 14.57 21.60
N LEU A 132 -9.00 15.72 21.69
CA LEU A 132 -8.94 16.53 22.89
C LEU A 132 -10.35 16.96 23.37
N ALA A 133 -11.18 17.41 22.44
CA ALA A 133 -12.58 17.78 22.73
C ALA A 133 -13.40 16.59 23.24
N LYS A 134 -13.24 15.39 22.65
CA LYS A 134 -13.91 14.16 23.08
C LYS A 134 -13.53 13.77 24.51
N GLN A 135 -12.29 14.01 24.90
CA GLN A 135 -11.83 13.80 26.29
C GLN A 135 -12.20 14.94 27.23
N SER A 136 -12.81 16.02 26.74
CA SER A 136 -13.04 17.26 27.49
C SER A 136 -11.76 17.93 27.98
N PHE A 137 -10.69 17.79 27.19
CA PHE A 137 -9.39 18.39 27.45
C PHE A 137 -9.26 19.76 26.76
N SER A 138 -8.37 20.62 27.28
CA SER A 138 -8.04 21.89 26.64
C SER A 138 -7.29 21.65 25.32
N GLN A 139 -7.56 22.47 24.31
CA GLN A 139 -6.91 22.38 22.99
C GLN A 139 -5.39 22.63 23.04
N ASP A 140 -4.93 23.37 24.07
CA ASP A 140 -3.51 23.69 24.27
C ASP A 140 -2.77 22.62 25.11
N MET A 141 -3.42 21.52 25.46
CA MET A 141 -2.85 20.49 26.32
C MET A 141 -1.74 19.73 25.58
N THR A 142 -0.57 19.62 26.20
CA THR A 142 0.51 18.79 25.66
C THR A 142 0.19 17.30 25.79
N ALA A 143 0.84 16.45 25.01
CA ALA A 143 0.66 15.00 25.06
C ALA A 143 0.94 14.43 26.46
N GLU A 144 1.98 14.94 27.14
CA GLU A 144 2.32 14.53 28.50
C GLU A 144 1.22 14.95 29.51
N GLN A 145 0.69 16.17 29.37
CA GLN A 145 -0.42 16.64 30.20
C GLN A 145 -1.68 15.82 29.98
N ALA A 146 -2.01 15.52 28.70
CA ALA A 146 -3.16 14.71 28.34
C ALA A 146 -3.03 13.27 28.86
N PHE A 147 -1.85 12.67 28.75
CA PHE A 147 -1.58 11.34 29.29
C PHE A 147 -1.74 11.30 30.81
N ASN A 148 -1.21 12.29 31.52
CA ASN A 148 -1.35 12.40 32.97
C ASN A 148 -2.80 12.66 33.39
N ALA A 149 -3.57 13.43 32.59
CA ALA A 149 -5.00 13.63 32.82
C ALA A 149 -5.78 12.32 32.65
N LEU A 150 -5.47 11.50 31.66
CA LEU A 150 -6.05 10.16 31.50
C LEU A 150 -5.71 9.26 32.69
N ARG A 151 -4.45 9.22 33.12
CA ARG A 151 -4.07 8.47 34.33
C ARG A 151 -4.89 8.85 35.54
N ASN A 152 -5.07 10.14 35.76
CA ASN A 152 -5.92 10.63 36.88
C ASN A 152 -7.40 10.25 36.70
N GLN A 153 -7.92 10.33 35.49
CA GLN A 153 -9.32 9.98 35.18
C GLN A 153 -9.62 8.51 35.43
N TYR A 154 -8.65 7.63 35.16
CA TYR A 154 -8.77 6.17 35.34
C TYR A 154 -8.14 5.68 36.66
N GLU A 155 -7.78 6.59 37.56
CA GLU A 155 -7.24 6.31 38.92
C GLU A 155 -5.95 5.44 38.89
N ILE A 156 -5.14 5.54 37.82
CA ILE A 156 -3.86 4.85 37.71
C ILE A 156 -2.83 5.56 38.57
N ASP A 157 -2.10 4.79 39.43
CA ASP A 157 -1.10 5.32 40.35
C ASP A 157 -0.05 6.16 39.62
N PRO A 158 0.20 7.42 40.03
CA PRO A 158 1.25 8.28 39.46
C PRO A 158 2.68 7.70 39.49
N HIS A 159 2.94 6.75 40.39
CA HIS A 159 4.26 6.12 40.54
C HIS A 159 4.48 4.93 39.58
N VAL A 160 3.43 4.44 38.93
CA VAL A 160 3.55 3.41 37.90
C VAL A 160 4.30 3.96 36.68
N ASP A 161 5.18 3.15 36.11
CA ASP A 161 5.90 3.54 34.88
C ASP A 161 4.92 3.89 33.75
N ARG A 162 5.35 4.82 32.89
CA ARG A 162 4.49 5.31 31.80
C ARG A 162 4.09 4.21 30.80
N TYR A 163 4.93 3.20 30.58
CA TYR A 163 4.61 2.09 29.69
C TYR A 163 3.59 1.16 30.35
N GLU A 164 3.76 0.83 31.61
CA GLU A 164 2.80 0.05 32.38
C GLU A 164 1.45 0.77 32.48
N ALA A 165 1.44 2.09 32.69
CA ALA A 165 0.22 2.89 32.71
C ALA A 165 -0.49 2.93 31.36
N ALA A 166 0.27 2.98 30.24
CA ALA A 166 -0.30 2.90 28.91
C ALA A 166 -0.88 1.52 28.61
N GLU A 167 -0.21 0.44 29.02
CA GLU A 167 -0.70 -0.92 28.92
C GLU A 167 -1.98 -1.12 29.74
N GLU A 168 -2.04 -0.59 30.94
CA GLU A 168 -3.24 -0.64 31.78
C GLU A 168 -4.42 0.12 31.16
N LEU A 169 -4.17 1.33 30.58
CA LEU A 169 -5.19 2.08 29.83
C LEU A 169 -5.77 1.25 28.68
N GLN A 170 -4.92 0.53 27.94
CA GLN A 170 -5.33 -0.26 26.80
C GLN A 170 -6.06 -1.56 27.20
N THR A 171 -5.45 -2.34 28.10
CA THR A 171 -5.91 -3.69 28.42
C THR A 171 -7.08 -3.70 29.37
N THR A 172 -7.09 -2.82 30.39
CA THR A 172 -8.11 -2.78 31.44
C THR A 172 -9.26 -1.86 31.07
N TYR A 173 -8.98 -0.70 30.49
CA TYR A 173 -9.98 0.33 30.21
C TYR A 173 -10.34 0.47 28.73
N GLY A 174 -9.61 -0.20 27.80
CA GLY A 174 -9.86 -0.11 26.35
C GLY A 174 -9.61 1.29 25.79
N VAL A 175 -8.73 2.07 26.42
CA VAL A 175 -8.39 3.44 26.03
C VAL A 175 -7.08 3.47 25.30
N TYR A 176 -7.11 3.91 24.05
CA TYR A 176 -5.95 4.02 23.14
C TYR A 176 -5.69 5.49 22.85
N PRO A 177 -4.91 6.19 23.69
CA PRO A 177 -4.59 7.59 23.43
C PRO A 177 -3.65 7.71 22.22
N PRO A 178 -3.86 8.72 21.34
CA PRO A 178 -2.99 8.98 20.21
C PRO A 178 -1.69 9.69 20.68
N ILE A 179 -0.96 9.02 21.55
CA ILE A 179 0.25 9.54 22.20
C ILE A 179 1.35 8.50 22.09
N ASN A 180 2.47 8.92 21.51
CA ASN A 180 3.70 8.14 21.52
C ASN A 180 4.28 8.16 22.92
N ILE A 181 4.22 7.03 23.64
CA ILE A 181 4.63 6.92 25.03
C ILE A 181 6.14 7.13 25.21
N ARG A 182 6.93 6.83 24.18
CA ARG A 182 8.41 7.00 24.22
C ARG A 182 8.81 8.47 24.16
N SER A 183 8.24 9.22 23.23
CA SER A 183 8.57 10.65 23.01
C SER A 183 7.66 11.60 23.76
N MET A 184 6.50 11.15 24.26
CA MET A 184 5.44 11.97 24.82
C MET A 184 4.97 13.08 23.86
N THR A 185 4.83 12.72 22.60
CA THR A 185 4.25 13.56 21.54
C THR A 185 2.94 12.96 21.05
N TYR A 186 2.06 13.76 20.48
CA TYR A 186 0.90 13.21 19.79
C TYR A 186 1.33 12.47 18.53
N THR A 187 0.68 11.35 18.21
CA THR A 187 0.94 10.61 16.96
C THR A 187 0.63 11.45 15.75
N TYR A 188 -0.40 12.30 15.82
CA TYR A 188 -0.76 13.27 14.77
C TYR A 188 0.36 14.22 14.38
N ASP A 189 1.16 14.68 15.36
CA ASP A 189 2.31 15.55 15.10
C ASP A 189 3.41 14.79 14.35
N SER A 190 3.67 13.53 14.70
CA SER A 190 4.61 12.65 14.00
C SER A 190 4.15 12.29 12.60
N GLU A 191 2.86 12.01 12.41
CA GLU A 191 2.25 11.70 11.10
C GLU A 191 2.35 12.90 10.15
N LYS A 192 2.19 14.13 10.67
CA LYS A 192 2.41 15.37 9.90
C LYS A 192 3.87 15.50 9.45
N GLU A 193 4.82 15.28 10.37
CA GLU A 193 6.24 15.30 10.04
C GLU A 193 6.57 14.23 8.99
N GLU A 194 6.11 13.00 9.15
CA GLU A 194 6.30 11.91 8.19
C GLU A 194 5.71 12.24 6.81
N PHE A 195 4.53 12.89 6.76
CA PHE A 195 3.95 13.35 5.51
C PHE A 195 4.87 14.36 4.80
N LEU A 196 5.36 15.38 5.52
CA LEU A 196 6.22 16.40 4.95
C LEU A 196 7.57 15.80 4.50
N GLU A 197 8.17 14.91 5.28
CA GLU A 197 9.38 14.18 4.92
C GLU A 197 9.16 13.26 3.71
N LYS A 198 8.03 12.54 3.63
CA LYS A 198 7.63 11.70 2.48
C LYS A 198 7.68 12.49 1.17
N TYR A 199 7.34 13.77 1.23
CA TYR A 199 7.37 14.68 0.09
C TYR A 199 8.65 15.51 -0.03
N GLU A 200 9.64 15.30 0.85
CA GLU A 200 10.89 16.08 0.90
C GLU A 200 10.63 17.58 1.11
N LEU A 201 9.65 17.91 1.93
CA LEU A 201 9.26 19.26 2.30
C LEU A 201 9.82 19.60 3.69
N ASP A 202 9.92 20.91 3.99
CA ASP A 202 10.29 21.38 5.31
C ASP A 202 9.17 21.05 6.33
N THR A 203 9.53 20.55 7.49
CA THR A 203 8.59 20.15 8.54
C THR A 203 7.82 21.28 9.19
N ASP A 204 8.30 22.52 9.03
CA ASP A 204 7.66 23.72 9.59
C ASP A 204 6.63 24.38 8.65
N LEU A 205 6.41 23.82 7.45
CA LEU A 205 5.50 24.42 6.47
C LEU A 205 4.05 24.37 6.94
N SER A 206 3.35 25.49 6.68
CA SER A 206 1.90 25.52 6.77
C SER A 206 1.26 24.65 5.68
N ALA A 207 0.01 24.24 5.87
CA ALA A 207 -0.72 23.44 4.90
C ALA A 207 -0.83 24.13 3.54
N GLN A 208 -0.98 25.46 3.52
CA GLN A 208 -1.04 26.24 2.29
C GLN A 208 0.30 26.25 1.54
N GLU A 209 1.42 26.48 2.24
CA GLU A 209 2.75 26.47 1.64
C GLU A 209 3.12 25.08 1.12
N ALA A 210 2.83 24.02 1.89
CA ALA A 210 3.06 22.65 1.47
C ALA A 210 2.23 22.31 0.22
N PHE A 211 0.96 22.69 0.18
CA PHE A 211 0.09 22.50 -0.99
C PHE A 211 0.63 23.21 -2.23
N ALA A 212 1.07 24.47 -2.10
CA ALA A 212 1.64 25.24 -3.20
C ALA A 212 2.94 24.61 -3.74
N GLN A 213 3.84 24.15 -2.85
CA GLN A 213 5.07 23.49 -3.26
C GLN A 213 4.80 22.14 -3.94
N LEU A 214 3.82 21.38 -3.47
CA LEU A 214 3.39 20.14 -4.12
C LEU A 214 2.79 20.39 -5.50
N ARG A 215 2.00 21.46 -5.65
CA ARG A 215 1.41 21.85 -6.93
C ARG A 215 2.49 22.14 -7.98
N ASP A 216 3.53 22.87 -7.60
CA ASP A 216 4.68 23.15 -8.47
C ASP A 216 5.50 21.86 -8.75
N LYS A 217 5.84 21.09 -7.71
CA LYS A 217 6.59 19.82 -7.82
C LYS A 217 5.96 18.85 -8.81
N TYR A 218 4.63 18.71 -8.80
CA TYR A 218 3.88 17.83 -9.69
C TYR A 218 3.37 18.51 -10.96
N LYS A 219 3.70 19.77 -11.19
CA LYS A 219 3.31 20.54 -12.38
C LYS A 219 1.79 20.50 -12.64
N ILE A 220 1.01 20.66 -11.58
CA ILE A 220 -0.44 20.75 -11.70
C ILE A 220 -0.79 22.14 -12.22
N SER A 221 -1.61 22.19 -13.29
CA SER A 221 -1.96 23.46 -13.98
C SER A 221 -2.58 24.48 -13.03
N ASP A 222 -2.17 25.74 -13.19
CA ASP A 222 -2.76 26.88 -12.47
C ASP A 222 -4.20 27.18 -12.90
N ASP A 223 -4.64 26.63 -14.04
CA ASP A 223 -6.04 26.75 -14.51
C ASP A 223 -7.02 25.94 -13.66
N LEU A 224 -6.53 24.94 -12.92
CA LEU A 224 -7.35 24.16 -11.99
C LEU A 224 -7.51 24.91 -10.67
N SER A 225 -8.72 24.87 -10.11
CA SER A 225 -8.94 25.32 -8.74
C SER A 225 -8.17 24.46 -7.74
N ASP A 226 -8.00 24.95 -6.52
CA ASP A 226 -7.30 24.19 -5.48
C ASP A 226 -8.05 22.91 -5.06
N ASP A 227 -9.38 22.93 -5.10
CA ASP A 227 -10.21 21.73 -4.89
C ASP A 227 -9.98 20.68 -5.99
N GLU A 228 -9.87 21.12 -7.25
CA GLU A 228 -9.55 20.23 -8.36
C GLU A 228 -8.11 19.70 -8.29
N ALA A 229 -7.16 20.55 -7.90
CA ALA A 229 -5.79 20.13 -7.67
C ALA A 229 -5.70 19.11 -6.51
N ARG A 230 -6.51 19.28 -5.45
CA ARG A 230 -6.60 18.34 -4.34
C ARG A 230 -7.08 16.97 -4.78
N LYS A 231 -8.00 16.87 -5.74
CA LYS A 231 -8.44 15.57 -6.31
C LYS A 231 -7.25 14.80 -6.89
N ILE A 232 -6.35 15.48 -7.60
CA ILE A 232 -5.14 14.87 -8.14
C ILE A 232 -4.21 14.42 -7.01
N PHE A 233 -4.06 15.20 -5.95
CA PHE A 233 -3.20 14.84 -4.81
C PHE A 233 -3.68 13.62 -4.06
N ARG A 234 -4.98 13.40 -3.90
CA ARG A 234 -5.54 12.19 -3.29
C ARG A 234 -5.00 10.92 -3.98
N ILE A 235 -5.07 10.90 -5.31
CA ILE A 235 -4.58 9.78 -6.11
C ILE A 235 -3.05 9.67 -6.05
N ARG A 236 -2.34 10.80 -6.14
CA ARG A 236 -0.88 10.82 -6.09
C ARG A 236 -0.33 10.38 -4.73
N ASP A 237 -1.01 10.71 -3.66
CA ASP A 237 -0.61 10.27 -2.32
C ASP A 237 -0.72 8.76 -2.18
N GLU A 238 -1.81 8.17 -2.68
CA GLU A 238 -1.99 6.74 -2.70
C GLU A 238 -0.94 6.02 -3.55
N ILE A 239 -0.65 6.54 -4.76
CA ILE A 239 0.42 6.02 -5.61
C ILE A 239 1.78 6.09 -4.89
N LYS A 240 2.06 7.18 -4.18
CA LYS A 240 3.34 7.36 -3.49
C LYS A 240 3.55 6.36 -2.35
N THR A 241 2.48 5.82 -1.76
CA THR A 241 2.58 4.75 -0.73
C THR A 241 3.18 3.45 -1.27
N LEU A 242 3.13 3.21 -2.58
CA LEU A 242 3.77 2.06 -3.23
C LEU A 242 5.31 2.18 -3.28
N GLY A 243 5.86 3.36 -3.03
CA GLY A 243 7.29 3.63 -3.04
C GLY A 243 7.92 3.37 -4.42
N TYR A 244 8.96 2.56 -4.45
CA TYR A 244 9.69 2.22 -5.69
C TYR A 244 9.07 1.05 -6.48
N ASN A 245 7.96 0.48 -6.00
CA ASN A 245 7.33 -0.70 -6.62
C ASN A 245 6.40 -0.31 -7.76
N LYS A 246 6.95 0.27 -8.82
CA LYS A 246 6.19 0.77 -9.99
C LYS A 246 5.36 -0.29 -10.72
N TYR A 247 5.65 -1.57 -10.50
CA TYR A 247 4.89 -2.69 -11.07
C TYR A 247 3.59 -2.99 -10.32
N LEU A 248 3.41 -2.42 -9.14
CA LEU A 248 2.17 -2.54 -8.38
C LEU A 248 1.17 -1.48 -8.85
N SER A 249 -0.10 -1.84 -8.81
CA SER A 249 -1.20 -0.90 -9.02
C SER A 249 -1.72 -0.42 -7.66
N SER A 250 -2.00 0.88 -7.53
CA SER A 250 -2.72 1.42 -6.38
C SER A 250 -4.21 1.14 -6.52
N THR A 251 -4.86 0.68 -5.46
CA THR A 251 -6.32 0.56 -5.43
C THR A 251 -6.91 1.92 -5.04
N ILE A 252 -7.59 2.54 -5.99
CA ILE A 252 -8.15 3.89 -5.83
C ILE A 252 -9.56 3.87 -5.26
N ALA A 253 -10.38 2.92 -5.71
CA ALA A 253 -11.74 2.75 -5.23
C ALA A 253 -12.11 1.28 -5.10
N LYS A 254 -12.93 0.96 -4.11
CA LYS A 254 -13.45 -0.39 -3.86
C LYS A 254 -14.97 -0.37 -3.85
N ASP A 255 -15.58 -1.50 -4.28
CA ASP A 255 -17.02 -1.69 -4.33
C ASP A 255 -17.73 -0.66 -5.23
N VAL A 256 -17.08 -0.36 -6.36
CA VAL A 256 -17.60 0.62 -7.31
C VAL A 256 -18.84 0.11 -8.04
N SER A 257 -19.69 1.04 -8.46
CA SER A 257 -20.91 0.78 -9.21
C SER A 257 -20.64 0.19 -10.60
N ASN A 258 -21.63 -0.52 -11.15
CA ASN A 258 -21.54 -1.03 -12.52
C ASN A 258 -21.39 0.09 -13.54
N ASP A 259 -21.95 1.26 -13.27
CA ASP A 259 -21.86 2.42 -14.17
C ASP A 259 -20.41 2.92 -14.26
N THR A 260 -19.70 2.95 -13.14
CA THR A 260 -18.25 3.25 -13.12
C THR A 260 -17.45 2.20 -13.86
N VAL A 261 -17.76 0.91 -13.68
CA VAL A 261 -17.09 -0.18 -14.41
C VAL A 261 -17.23 0.02 -15.92
N VAL A 262 -18.44 0.21 -16.39
CA VAL A 262 -18.73 0.41 -17.83
C VAL A 262 -17.99 1.64 -18.36
N TYR A 263 -18.04 2.76 -17.62
CA TYR A 263 -17.43 4.00 -18.06
C TYR A 263 -15.90 3.90 -18.13
N VAL A 264 -15.26 3.30 -17.13
CA VAL A 264 -13.79 3.10 -17.10
C VAL A 264 -13.35 2.19 -18.24
N GLU A 265 -14.09 1.10 -18.52
CA GLU A 265 -13.79 0.19 -19.62
C GLU A 265 -13.95 0.86 -20.99
N GLU A 266 -14.99 1.66 -21.19
CA GLU A 266 -15.21 2.42 -22.42
C GLU A 266 -14.09 3.47 -22.65
N MET A 267 -13.64 4.13 -21.58
CA MET A 267 -12.60 5.17 -21.64
C MET A 267 -11.18 4.63 -21.46
N SER A 268 -10.98 3.32 -21.45
CA SER A 268 -9.68 2.68 -21.18
C SER A 268 -8.54 3.17 -22.07
N SER A 269 -8.83 3.58 -23.31
CA SER A 269 -7.83 4.16 -24.23
C SER A 269 -7.35 5.57 -23.82
N GLU A 270 -8.18 6.33 -23.11
CA GLU A 270 -7.89 7.69 -22.63
C GLU A 270 -7.35 7.69 -21.20
N MET A 271 -7.79 6.71 -20.38
CA MET A 271 -7.36 6.54 -19.00
C MET A 271 -6.27 5.47 -18.89
N LYS A 272 -5.12 5.73 -19.47
CA LYS A 272 -3.99 4.80 -19.45
C LYS A 272 -3.59 4.43 -18.01
N GLY A 273 -3.41 3.13 -17.79
CA GLY A 273 -2.98 2.57 -16.51
C GLY A 273 -4.12 2.36 -15.50
N VAL A 274 -5.35 2.82 -15.79
CA VAL A 274 -6.52 2.50 -14.98
C VAL A 274 -7.08 1.16 -15.42
N GLU A 275 -7.32 0.27 -14.47
CA GLU A 275 -7.85 -1.08 -14.71
C GLU A 275 -8.98 -1.38 -13.71
N ILE A 276 -9.98 -2.12 -14.19
CA ILE A 276 -11.00 -2.69 -13.32
C ILE A 276 -10.49 -4.03 -12.78
N GLY A 277 -10.37 -4.11 -11.48
CA GLY A 277 -10.09 -5.33 -10.76
C GLY A 277 -11.34 -5.93 -10.13
N SER A 278 -11.16 -7.08 -9.52
CA SER A 278 -12.22 -7.75 -8.76
C SER A 278 -11.59 -8.34 -7.49
N GLU A 279 -12.14 -7.95 -6.36
CA GLU A 279 -11.74 -8.44 -5.04
C GLU A 279 -12.91 -9.14 -4.35
N THR A 280 -12.59 -9.94 -3.36
CA THR A 280 -13.59 -10.65 -2.56
C THR A 280 -13.61 -10.08 -1.16
N VAL A 281 -14.75 -9.55 -0.73
CA VAL A 281 -14.91 -8.98 0.60
C VAL A 281 -15.81 -9.86 1.46
N ARG A 282 -15.57 -9.85 2.77
CA ARG A 282 -16.41 -10.54 3.75
C ARG A 282 -17.81 -9.92 3.76
N TYR A 283 -18.84 -10.76 3.71
CA TYR A 283 -20.23 -10.36 3.68
C TYR A 283 -21.07 -11.12 4.71
N TYR A 284 -21.89 -10.39 5.45
CA TYR A 284 -22.78 -10.93 6.46
C TYR A 284 -24.23 -10.74 6.02
N PRO A 285 -24.88 -11.77 5.43
CA PRO A 285 -26.22 -11.66 4.83
C PRO A 285 -27.31 -11.20 5.81
N ASN A 286 -27.11 -11.51 7.09
CA ASN A 286 -28.07 -11.17 8.16
C ASN A 286 -27.71 -9.87 8.91
N GLY A 287 -26.84 -9.04 8.35
CA GLY A 287 -26.40 -7.79 8.95
C GLY A 287 -25.84 -7.98 10.36
N ASN A 288 -26.29 -7.17 11.30
CA ASN A 288 -25.82 -7.21 12.68
C ASN A 288 -26.37 -8.36 13.53
N THR A 289 -27.18 -9.25 12.95
CA THR A 289 -27.74 -10.39 13.69
C THR A 289 -26.61 -11.34 14.09
N LEU A 290 -26.53 -11.67 15.40
CA LEU A 290 -25.49 -12.50 15.99
C LEU A 290 -24.06 -11.92 15.90
N SER A 291 -23.89 -10.64 15.70
CA SER A 291 -22.57 -9.97 15.57
C SER A 291 -21.64 -10.30 16.75
N HIS A 292 -22.16 -10.36 17.97
CA HIS A 292 -21.41 -10.73 19.18
C HIS A 292 -20.98 -12.21 19.24
N VAL A 293 -21.58 -13.08 18.42
CA VAL A 293 -21.19 -14.50 18.33
C VAL A 293 -20.25 -14.71 17.14
N ILE A 294 -20.59 -14.09 16.01
CA ILE A 294 -19.83 -14.25 14.76
C ILE A 294 -18.52 -13.46 14.87
N GLY A 295 -18.58 -12.28 15.47
CA GLY A 295 -17.47 -11.34 15.50
C GLY A 295 -17.39 -10.47 14.23
N TYR A 296 -16.23 -9.90 13.99
CA TYR A 296 -15.95 -9.03 12.86
C TYR A 296 -14.49 -9.14 12.40
N MET A 297 -14.23 -8.64 11.19
CA MET A 297 -12.90 -8.56 10.62
C MET A 297 -12.28 -7.17 10.88
N GLY A 298 -10.99 -7.11 11.08
CA GLY A 298 -10.25 -5.87 11.24
C GLY A 298 -8.77 -6.01 10.93
N SER A 299 -8.09 -4.88 10.76
CA SER A 299 -6.64 -4.85 10.50
C SER A 299 -5.84 -5.38 11.67
N ILE A 300 -4.66 -5.94 11.40
CA ILE A 300 -3.73 -6.40 12.44
C ILE A 300 -3.29 -5.17 13.25
N SER A 301 -3.49 -5.22 14.56
CA SER A 301 -3.07 -4.16 15.49
C SER A 301 -1.60 -4.34 15.88
N ASP A 302 -0.94 -3.27 16.32
CA ASP A 302 0.48 -3.29 16.68
C ASP A 302 0.84 -4.40 17.68
N TYR A 303 -0.02 -4.64 18.68
CA TYR A 303 0.20 -5.71 19.66
C TYR A 303 0.00 -7.12 19.08
N GLN A 304 -0.68 -7.26 17.93
CA GLN A 304 -0.89 -8.54 17.21
C GLN A 304 0.16 -8.75 16.12
N TYR A 305 0.99 -7.75 15.85
CA TYR A 305 1.94 -7.78 14.73
C TYR A 305 2.92 -8.93 14.85
N GLU A 306 3.51 -9.15 16.04
CA GLU A 306 4.46 -10.23 16.25
C GLU A 306 3.83 -11.58 15.98
N GLU A 307 2.66 -11.85 16.55
CA GLU A 307 1.95 -13.13 16.40
C GLU A 307 1.54 -13.40 14.94
N TYR A 308 0.90 -12.41 14.29
CA TYR A 308 0.31 -12.66 12.97
C TYR A 308 1.30 -12.44 11.83
N VAL A 309 2.11 -11.40 11.88
CA VAL A 309 3.04 -11.09 10.77
C VAL A 309 4.33 -11.88 10.91
N THR A 310 4.99 -11.85 12.10
CA THR A 310 6.30 -12.47 12.27
C THR A 310 6.20 -13.98 12.43
N GLU A 311 5.28 -14.49 13.27
CA GLU A 311 5.19 -15.91 13.54
C GLU A 311 4.31 -16.68 12.54
N LYS A 312 3.15 -16.12 12.17
CA LYS A 312 2.17 -16.78 11.28
C LYS A 312 2.33 -16.41 9.80
N GLY A 313 3.17 -15.41 9.46
CA GLY A 313 3.48 -15.05 8.08
C GLY A 313 2.37 -14.33 7.33
N TYR A 314 1.47 -13.62 8.04
CA TYR A 314 0.46 -12.77 7.44
C TYR A 314 1.11 -11.49 6.86
N ASN A 315 0.47 -10.87 5.88
CA ASN A 315 0.87 -9.53 5.48
C ASN A 315 0.37 -8.51 6.51
N ALA A 316 1.13 -7.43 6.75
CA ALA A 316 0.74 -6.39 7.69
C ALA A 316 -0.61 -5.71 7.36
N LYS A 317 -1.04 -5.80 6.11
CA LYS A 317 -2.32 -5.24 5.61
C LYS A 317 -3.48 -6.25 5.63
N ASP A 318 -3.23 -7.52 5.98
CA ASP A 318 -4.27 -8.53 6.03
C ASP A 318 -5.34 -8.19 7.07
N LEU A 319 -6.58 -8.58 6.78
CA LEU A 319 -7.68 -8.53 7.73
C LEU A 319 -7.76 -9.86 8.47
N ILE A 320 -7.89 -9.78 9.79
CA ILE A 320 -8.05 -10.94 10.68
C ILE A 320 -9.36 -10.87 11.43
N GLY A 321 -9.86 -12.01 11.92
CA GLY A 321 -10.97 -12.02 12.85
C GLY A 321 -10.58 -11.40 14.18
N LYS A 322 -11.34 -10.40 14.62
CA LYS A 322 -11.06 -9.66 15.87
C LYS A 322 -11.81 -10.21 17.06
N ASP A 323 -12.93 -10.85 16.85
CA ASP A 323 -13.77 -11.36 17.91
C ASP A 323 -14.62 -12.56 17.43
N GLY A 324 -15.27 -13.25 18.36
CA GLY A 324 -16.23 -14.32 18.10
C GLY A 324 -15.68 -15.52 17.31
N ILE A 325 -16.50 -16.07 16.42
CA ILE A 325 -16.14 -17.21 15.56
C ILE A 325 -15.08 -16.80 14.55
N GLU A 326 -15.14 -15.57 14.04
CA GLU A 326 -14.14 -15.05 13.10
C GLU A 326 -12.72 -15.12 13.69
N ALA A 327 -12.55 -14.75 14.97
CA ALA A 327 -11.26 -14.83 15.64
C ALA A 327 -10.89 -16.25 16.05
N SER A 328 -11.83 -16.98 16.69
CA SER A 328 -11.55 -18.31 17.23
C SER A 328 -11.28 -19.37 16.17
N MET A 329 -11.82 -19.19 14.96
CA MET A 329 -11.65 -20.08 13.81
C MET A 329 -10.77 -19.48 12.72
N GLU A 330 -9.96 -18.46 13.03
CA GLU A 330 -9.11 -17.75 12.06
C GLU A 330 -8.27 -18.69 11.21
N SER A 331 -7.62 -19.68 11.82
CA SER A 331 -6.77 -20.66 11.13
C SER A 331 -7.51 -21.56 10.13
N TYR A 332 -8.83 -21.73 10.30
CA TYR A 332 -9.68 -22.50 9.39
C TYR A 332 -10.33 -21.62 8.33
N LEU A 333 -10.63 -20.38 8.71
CA LEU A 333 -11.35 -19.44 7.84
C LEU A 333 -10.42 -18.72 6.87
N LYS A 334 -9.16 -18.45 7.25
CA LYS A 334 -8.17 -17.87 6.34
C LYS A 334 -7.86 -18.89 5.23
N GLY A 335 -8.04 -18.47 3.98
CA GLY A 335 -7.58 -19.22 2.81
C GLY A 335 -6.06 -19.20 2.68
N VAL A 336 -5.54 -19.93 1.73
CA VAL A 336 -4.13 -19.86 1.33
C VAL A 336 -4.02 -18.94 0.15
N ASP A 337 -3.29 -17.83 0.32
CA ASP A 337 -3.14 -16.81 -0.70
C ASP A 337 -2.49 -17.38 -1.97
N GLY A 338 -2.94 -16.88 -3.10
CA GLY A 338 -2.37 -17.20 -4.39
C GLY A 338 -1.17 -16.28 -4.69
N VAL A 339 -0.39 -16.67 -5.69
CA VAL A 339 0.74 -15.87 -6.18
C VAL A 339 0.54 -15.58 -7.67
N LYS A 340 0.59 -14.31 -8.01
CA LYS A 340 0.57 -13.80 -9.38
C LYS A 340 1.98 -13.37 -9.75
N SER A 341 2.57 -13.98 -10.77
CA SER A 341 3.87 -13.57 -11.28
C SER A 341 3.71 -12.51 -12.37
N VAL A 342 4.39 -11.40 -12.23
CA VAL A 342 4.41 -10.30 -13.21
C VAL A 342 5.82 -10.10 -13.76
N ARG A 343 5.92 -9.74 -15.03
CA ARG A 343 7.18 -9.34 -15.66
C ARG A 343 7.36 -7.84 -15.58
N VAL A 344 8.57 -7.43 -15.24
CA VAL A 344 9.00 -6.03 -15.21
C VAL A 344 10.19 -5.81 -16.12
N ASN A 345 10.37 -4.57 -16.60
CA ASN A 345 11.56 -4.17 -17.33
C ASN A 345 12.74 -3.86 -16.38
N SER A 346 13.88 -3.48 -16.93
CA SER A 346 15.07 -3.09 -16.17
C SER A 346 14.88 -1.84 -15.29
N SER A 347 13.84 -1.05 -15.55
CA SER A 347 13.45 0.13 -14.77
C SER A 347 12.40 -0.19 -13.68
N GLY A 348 11.97 -1.46 -13.60
CA GLY A 348 10.94 -1.90 -12.67
C GLY A 348 9.52 -1.63 -13.14
N ASP A 349 9.31 -1.22 -14.40
CA ASP A 349 7.97 -0.98 -14.92
C ASP A 349 7.30 -2.29 -15.34
N TYR A 350 5.99 -2.39 -15.12
CA TYR A 350 5.18 -3.54 -15.49
C TYR A 350 5.14 -3.75 -17.02
N ILE A 351 5.35 -5.00 -17.44
CA ILE A 351 5.26 -5.40 -18.86
C ILE A 351 4.03 -6.28 -19.10
N SER A 352 3.89 -7.34 -18.31
CA SER A 352 2.81 -8.32 -18.49
C SER A 352 2.68 -9.25 -17.28
N THR A 353 1.51 -9.89 -17.14
CA THR A 353 1.31 -11.00 -16.21
C THR A 353 1.80 -12.31 -16.85
N CYS A 354 2.66 -13.05 -16.14
CA CYS A 354 3.22 -14.31 -16.65
C CYS A 354 2.39 -15.54 -16.28
N LEU A 355 2.00 -15.66 -15.02
CA LEU A 355 1.31 -16.84 -14.49
C LEU A 355 0.46 -16.43 -13.29
N LEU A 356 -0.73 -17.02 -13.21
CA LEU A 356 -1.58 -16.96 -12.04
C LEU A 356 -1.54 -18.34 -11.38
N TYR A 357 -0.86 -18.45 -10.24
CA TYR A 357 -1.00 -19.62 -9.39
C TYR A 357 -2.16 -19.33 -8.44
N THR A 358 -3.34 -19.88 -8.75
CA THR A 358 -4.44 -19.87 -7.79
C THR A 358 -4.20 -21.02 -6.83
N SER A 359 -4.12 -20.72 -5.54
CA SER A 359 -4.27 -21.71 -4.50
C SER A 359 -5.67 -22.33 -4.61
N PRO A 360 -5.83 -23.65 -4.39
CA PRO A 360 -7.16 -24.22 -4.30
C PRO A 360 -7.90 -23.52 -3.17
N SER A 361 -9.10 -22.99 -3.48
CA SER A 361 -10.05 -22.48 -2.47
C SER A 361 -10.11 -23.48 -1.31
N PRO A 362 -10.15 -23.03 -0.04
CA PRO A 362 -10.42 -23.94 1.06
C PRO A 362 -11.68 -24.70 0.71
N ARG A 363 -11.55 -25.99 0.51
CA ARG A 363 -12.69 -26.85 0.20
C ARG A 363 -13.65 -26.78 1.36
N ASP A 364 -14.91 -26.59 1.01
CA ASP A 364 -16.04 -26.77 1.92
C ASP A 364 -15.82 -28.04 2.75
N GLY A 365 -15.36 -27.83 3.96
CA GLY A 365 -15.15 -28.90 4.92
C GLY A 365 -16.21 -28.87 6.00
#